data_5dc96fe12edfe8b58e8228cef4f52733
#
_entry.id   5dc96fe12edfe8b58e8228cef4f52733
#
_cell.length_a   1.000
_cell.length_b   1.000
_cell.length_c   1.000
_cell.angle_alpha   90.00
_cell.angle_beta   90.00
_cell.angle_gamma   90.00
#
_symmetry.space_group_name_H-M   'P 1'
#
loop_
_entity.id
_entity.type
_entity.pdbx_description
1 polymer ?
#
loop_
_entity_poly.entity_id
_entity_poly.type
_entity_poly.pdbx_seq_one_letter_code
_entity_poly.pdbx_strand_id
1 'polypeptide(L)'
;MSPKQHGTVTASCRCGAVVLEVTGAPIVHAACYCTSCQEAGRRIEQRPGAPSVLDADGGTDFVVYRKDRVRCVRGGERLEALRLKPESPTRRLVAACCNSAMFLDFTKGHWLTLYRARVPEPVPPLEMRVMTANRREGVMLPQDAPNYPAHSGRFMWKLLLAWAAMGFRAPKFEGAQAYDIRR
;
A
#
# COMPACT_ATOMS: atom_id res chain seq x y z
N MET A 1 14.07 25.61 -10.99
CA MET A 1 12.97 24.96 -10.21
C MET A 1 13.64 24.10 -9.14
N SER A 2 13.66 24.57 -7.91
CA SER A 2 14.26 23.82 -6.78
C SER A 2 13.50 22.52 -6.56
N PRO A 3 14.18 21.37 -6.35
CA PRO A 3 13.50 20.13 -6.00
C PRO A 3 12.81 20.34 -4.65
N LYS A 4 11.48 20.20 -4.62
CA LYS A 4 10.74 20.13 -3.36
C LYS A 4 11.39 19.03 -2.52
N GLN A 5 12.07 19.41 -1.44
CA GLN A 5 12.56 18.49 -0.44
C GLN A 5 11.31 17.85 0.20
N HIS A 6 10.93 16.68 -0.30
CA HIS A 6 9.96 15.86 0.38
C HIS A 6 10.62 15.35 1.66
N GLY A 7 10.23 15.91 2.79
CA GLY A 7 10.73 15.53 4.09
C GLY A 7 10.45 14.06 4.42
N THR A 8 10.88 13.66 5.59
CA THR A 8 10.53 12.36 6.17
C THR A 8 9.09 12.40 6.67
N VAL A 9 8.30 11.40 6.32
CA VAL A 9 6.91 11.21 6.74
C VAL A 9 6.84 10.00 7.65
N THR A 10 6.06 10.09 8.73
CA THR A 10 5.84 9.00 9.68
C THR A 10 4.47 8.37 9.44
N ALA A 11 4.44 7.15 8.90
CA ALA A 11 3.23 6.36 8.76
C ALA A 11 3.06 5.44 9.97
N SER A 12 1.86 5.40 10.57
CA SER A 12 1.64 4.63 11.80
C SER A 12 0.35 3.83 11.77
N CYS A 13 0.30 2.74 12.55
CA CYS A 13 -0.94 2.06 12.85
C CYS A 13 -1.84 2.93 13.75
N ARG A 14 -3.13 2.58 13.86
CA ARG A 14 -4.09 3.38 14.62
C ARG A 14 -3.71 3.63 16.07
N CYS A 15 -3.11 2.65 16.74
CA CYS A 15 -2.68 2.79 18.14
C CYS A 15 -1.26 3.35 18.30
N GLY A 16 -0.55 3.63 17.21
CA GLY A 16 0.80 4.17 17.22
C GLY A 16 1.92 3.19 17.59
N ALA A 17 1.62 1.91 17.87
CA ALA A 17 2.63 0.93 18.28
C ALA A 17 3.56 0.49 17.14
N VAL A 18 3.06 0.48 15.90
CA VAL A 18 3.87 0.23 14.68
C VAL A 18 4.08 1.55 13.95
N VAL A 19 5.34 1.86 13.66
CA VAL A 19 5.73 3.12 13.00
C VAL A 19 6.68 2.83 11.86
N LEU A 20 6.35 3.36 10.68
CA LEU A 20 7.19 3.37 9.51
C LEU A 20 7.69 4.80 9.25
N GLU A 21 8.94 4.92 8.92
CA GLU A 21 9.54 6.15 8.41
C GLU A 21 9.63 6.05 6.88
N VAL A 22 9.14 7.07 6.20
CA VAL A 22 9.07 7.13 4.74
C VAL A 22 9.78 8.40 4.28
N THR A 23 10.77 8.26 3.40
CA THR A 23 11.56 9.39 2.90
C THR A 23 11.27 9.69 1.44
N GLY A 24 11.21 10.97 1.09
CA GLY A 24 11.07 11.45 -0.28
C GLY A 24 9.66 11.31 -0.85
N ALA A 25 9.54 11.57 -2.15
CA ALA A 25 8.25 11.56 -2.85
C ALA A 25 7.71 10.14 -3.08
N PRO A 26 6.39 9.96 -3.05
CA PRO A 26 5.77 8.72 -3.54
C PRO A 26 5.98 8.54 -5.04
N ILE A 27 5.94 7.29 -5.49
CA ILE A 27 5.94 6.94 -6.92
C ILE A 27 4.60 7.36 -7.53
N VAL A 28 3.51 7.03 -6.82
CA VAL A 28 2.14 7.31 -7.26
C VAL A 28 1.17 7.20 -6.09
N HIS A 29 0.10 7.99 -6.12
CA HIS A 29 -1.09 7.83 -5.30
C HIS A 29 -2.20 7.26 -6.18
N ALA A 30 -2.69 6.06 -5.87
CA ALA A 30 -3.65 5.34 -6.71
C ALA A 30 -4.62 4.50 -5.89
N ALA A 31 -5.88 4.42 -6.33
CA ALA A 31 -6.86 3.50 -5.78
C ALA A 31 -6.96 2.24 -6.67
N CYS A 32 -7.02 1.06 -6.03
CA CYS A 32 -7.06 -0.22 -6.72
C CYS A 32 -8.36 -0.98 -6.44
N TYR A 33 -9.00 -1.45 -7.51
CA TYR A 33 -10.28 -2.19 -7.46
C TYR A 33 -10.12 -3.68 -7.78
N CYS A 34 -8.89 -4.22 -7.84
CA CYS A 34 -8.71 -5.63 -8.16
C CYS A 34 -9.33 -6.56 -7.10
N THR A 35 -9.79 -7.73 -7.54
CA THR A 35 -10.43 -8.73 -6.67
C THR A 35 -9.58 -9.10 -5.45
N SER A 36 -8.25 -9.17 -5.62
CA SER A 36 -7.35 -9.49 -4.51
C SER A 36 -7.24 -8.38 -3.46
N CYS A 37 -7.33 -7.09 -3.85
CA CYS A 37 -7.36 -5.98 -2.89
C CYS A 37 -8.69 -5.95 -2.14
N GLN A 38 -9.81 -6.11 -2.84
CA GLN A 38 -11.13 -6.18 -2.23
C GLN A 38 -11.25 -7.36 -1.26
N GLU A 39 -10.79 -8.55 -1.64
CA GLU A 39 -10.82 -9.74 -0.77
C GLU A 39 -9.94 -9.57 0.46
N ALA A 40 -8.74 -9.04 0.30
CA ALA A 40 -7.86 -8.79 1.43
C ALA A 40 -8.41 -7.72 2.38
N GLY A 41 -9.01 -6.66 1.82
CA GLY A 41 -9.68 -5.63 2.62
C GLY A 41 -10.77 -6.24 3.49
N ARG A 42 -11.69 -7.02 2.91
CA ARG A 42 -12.75 -7.72 3.65
C ARG A 42 -12.20 -8.61 4.77
N ARG A 43 -11.17 -9.42 4.49
CA ARG A 43 -10.55 -10.28 5.52
C ARG A 43 -9.92 -9.51 6.66
N ILE A 44 -9.32 -8.37 6.36
CA ILE A 44 -8.71 -7.52 7.41
C ILE A 44 -9.82 -6.86 8.23
N GLU A 45 -10.86 -6.32 7.60
CA GLU A 45 -11.97 -5.66 8.27
C GLU A 45 -12.79 -6.60 9.19
N GLN A 46 -12.79 -7.90 8.90
CA GLN A 46 -13.40 -8.92 9.76
C GLN A 46 -12.65 -9.15 11.08
N ARG A 47 -11.41 -8.66 11.21
CA ARG A 47 -10.66 -8.79 12.46
C ARG A 47 -11.24 -7.88 13.55
N PRO A 48 -11.28 -8.31 14.81
CA PRO A 48 -11.85 -7.51 15.89
C PRO A 48 -11.22 -6.11 15.98
N GLY A 49 -12.05 -5.07 15.90
CA GLY A 49 -11.61 -3.67 16.01
C GLY A 49 -10.71 -3.18 14.89
N ALA A 50 -10.63 -3.88 13.75
CA ALA A 50 -9.87 -3.42 12.59
C ALA A 50 -10.45 -2.10 12.04
N PRO A 51 -9.59 -1.13 11.67
CA PRO A 51 -10.04 0.03 10.92
C PRO A 51 -10.51 -0.37 9.52
N SER A 52 -11.39 0.46 8.92
CA SER A 52 -11.76 0.30 7.51
C SER A 52 -10.53 0.30 6.60
N VAL A 53 -10.56 -0.55 5.60
CA VAL A 53 -9.53 -0.73 4.58
C VAL A 53 -10.07 -0.37 3.20
N LEU A 54 -11.32 -0.76 2.95
CA LEU A 54 -12.01 -0.48 1.70
C LEU A 54 -12.74 0.87 1.79
N ASP A 55 -12.65 1.63 0.72
CA ASP A 55 -13.47 2.81 0.52
C ASP A 55 -14.93 2.44 0.26
N ALA A 56 -15.84 3.41 0.38
CA ALA A 56 -17.27 3.20 0.19
C ALA A 56 -17.62 2.58 -1.19
N ASP A 57 -16.84 2.88 -2.20
CA ASP A 57 -16.95 2.35 -3.55
C ASP A 57 -16.28 0.97 -3.74
N GLY A 58 -15.68 0.42 -2.69
CA GLY A 58 -14.99 -0.87 -2.68
C GLY A 58 -13.56 -0.82 -3.19
N GLY A 59 -13.02 0.34 -3.49
CA GLY A 59 -11.63 0.56 -3.80
C GLY A 59 -10.73 0.44 -2.57
N THR A 60 -9.44 0.36 -2.80
CA THR A 60 -8.42 0.49 -1.75
C THR A 60 -7.47 1.60 -2.15
N ASP A 61 -7.39 2.63 -1.32
CA ASP A 61 -6.55 3.78 -1.57
C ASP A 61 -5.12 3.55 -1.07
N PHE A 62 -4.15 3.78 -1.94
CA PHE A 62 -2.75 3.44 -1.74
C PHE A 62 -1.80 4.56 -2.13
N VAL A 63 -0.77 4.75 -1.31
CA VAL A 63 0.40 5.58 -1.63
C VAL A 63 1.60 4.66 -1.83
N VAL A 64 2.16 4.65 -3.04
CA VAL A 64 3.22 3.73 -3.45
C VAL A 64 4.58 4.40 -3.29
N TYR A 65 5.50 3.74 -2.60
CA TYR A 65 6.86 4.22 -2.36
C TYR A 65 7.91 3.20 -2.80
N ARG A 66 9.11 3.65 -3.08
CA ARG A 66 10.29 2.79 -3.26
C ARG A 66 10.60 2.06 -1.96
N LYS A 67 10.96 0.77 -2.04
CA LYS A 67 11.31 -0.02 -0.85
C LYS A 67 12.49 0.52 -0.06
N ASP A 68 13.47 1.09 -0.75
CA ASP A 68 14.66 1.68 -0.12
C ASP A 68 14.39 2.99 0.64
N ARG A 69 13.16 3.48 0.58
CA ARG A 69 12.71 4.70 1.25
C ARG A 69 11.73 4.47 2.38
N VAL A 70 11.42 3.22 2.68
CA VAL A 70 10.49 2.86 3.77
C VAL A 70 11.22 1.97 4.77
N ARG A 71 11.20 2.37 6.02
CA ARG A 71 11.86 1.70 7.12
C ARG A 71 10.92 1.53 8.30
N CYS A 72 10.86 0.34 8.91
CA CYS A 72 10.15 0.16 10.16
C CYS A 72 11.07 0.62 11.31
N VAL A 73 10.65 1.67 12.01
CA VAL A 73 11.44 2.26 13.10
C VAL A 73 10.93 1.86 14.48
N ARG A 74 9.71 1.30 14.55
CA ARG A 74 9.14 0.78 15.80
C ARG A 74 8.08 -0.27 15.53
N GLY A 75 8.02 -1.32 16.36
CA GLY A 75 6.96 -2.32 16.38
C GLY A 75 6.97 -3.30 15.20
N GLY A 76 8.13 -3.50 14.55
CA GLY A 76 8.26 -4.43 13.42
C GLY A 76 7.88 -5.87 13.79
N GLU A 77 8.10 -6.27 15.03
CA GLU A 77 7.71 -7.57 15.59
C GLU A 77 6.20 -7.77 15.71
N ARG A 78 5.42 -6.69 15.59
CA ARG A 78 3.95 -6.69 15.62
C ARG A 78 3.34 -6.71 14.22
N LEU A 79 4.14 -6.78 13.18
CA LEU A 79 3.67 -6.88 11.80
C LEU A 79 3.43 -8.35 11.44
N GLU A 80 2.18 -8.66 11.13
CA GLU A 80 1.74 -9.95 10.64
C GLU A 80 1.52 -9.92 9.13
N ALA A 81 1.96 -10.97 8.43
CA ALA A 81 1.77 -11.10 6.99
C ALA A 81 0.48 -11.88 6.68
N LEU A 82 -0.48 -11.22 6.06
CA LEU A 82 -1.66 -11.85 5.47
C LEU A 82 -1.39 -12.15 3.99
N ARG A 83 -1.52 -13.42 3.60
CA ARG A 83 -1.53 -13.88 2.21
C ARG A 83 -2.90 -14.43 1.86
N LEU A 84 -3.39 -14.15 0.66
CA LEU A 84 -4.66 -14.74 0.17
C LEU A 84 -4.49 -16.20 -0.23
N LYS A 85 -3.28 -16.55 -0.69
CA LYS A 85 -2.84 -17.93 -0.98
C LYS A 85 -1.43 -18.10 -0.41
N PRO A 86 -1.09 -19.28 0.13
CA PRO A 86 0.23 -19.52 0.76
C PRO A 86 1.41 -19.15 -0.13
N GLU A 87 1.35 -19.49 -1.40
CA GLU A 87 2.40 -19.28 -2.41
C GLU A 87 2.42 -17.87 -3.01
N SER A 88 1.45 -17.01 -2.65
CA SER A 88 1.35 -15.66 -3.21
C SER A 88 2.61 -14.85 -2.94
N PRO A 89 3.23 -14.23 -3.94
CA PRO A 89 4.34 -13.31 -3.73
C PRO A 89 3.89 -11.98 -3.10
N THR A 90 2.57 -11.75 -3.01
CA THR A 90 2.00 -10.56 -2.39
C THR A 90 1.57 -10.87 -0.96
N ARG A 91 2.10 -10.12 -0.01
CA ARG A 91 1.71 -10.15 1.40
C ARG A 91 1.23 -8.77 1.84
N ARG A 92 0.26 -8.75 2.73
CA ARG A 92 -0.22 -7.53 3.36
C ARG A 92 0.20 -7.53 4.81
N LEU A 93 0.92 -6.51 5.22
CA LEU A 93 1.41 -6.40 6.58
C LEU A 93 0.34 -5.67 7.41
N VAL A 94 -0.10 -6.34 8.45
CA VAL A 94 -1.13 -5.86 9.39
C VAL A 94 -0.51 -5.72 10.75
N ALA A 95 -0.75 -4.61 11.43
CA ALA A 95 -0.29 -4.40 12.80
C ALA A 95 -1.21 -5.15 13.77
N ALA A 96 -0.74 -6.27 14.35
CA ALA A 96 -1.49 -7.15 15.23
C ALA A 96 -2.05 -6.45 16.47
N CYS A 97 -1.41 -5.37 16.92
CA CYS A 97 -1.83 -4.61 18.11
C CYS A 97 -3.19 -3.90 17.96
N CYS A 98 -3.65 -3.62 16.73
CA CYS A 98 -4.90 -2.91 16.46
C CYS A 98 -5.52 -3.27 15.11
N ASN A 99 -5.07 -4.33 14.49
CA ASN A 99 -5.52 -4.85 13.20
C ASN A 99 -5.50 -3.81 12.06
N SER A 100 -4.63 -2.80 12.15
CA SER A 100 -4.45 -1.81 11.09
C SER A 100 -3.68 -2.40 9.91
N ALA A 101 -4.27 -2.34 8.71
CA ALA A 101 -3.54 -2.61 7.47
C ALA A 101 -2.46 -1.52 7.28
N MET A 102 -1.18 -1.92 7.20
CA MET A 102 -0.05 -1.00 7.09
C MET A 102 0.41 -0.83 5.65
N PHE A 103 0.75 -1.90 5.01
CA PHE A 103 1.21 -1.88 3.62
C PHE A 103 1.09 -3.24 2.94
N LEU A 104 1.11 -3.22 1.62
CA LEU A 104 1.23 -4.37 0.76
C LEU A 104 2.67 -4.46 0.24
N ASP A 105 3.28 -5.62 0.38
CA ASP A 105 4.59 -5.95 -0.15
C ASP A 105 4.46 -7.02 -1.24
N PHE A 106 4.76 -6.64 -2.47
CA PHE A 106 5.04 -7.60 -3.53
C PHE A 106 6.52 -7.99 -3.42
N THR A 107 6.79 -9.20 -2.92
CA THR A 107 8.14 -9.61 -2.52
C THR A 107 9.18 -9.57 -3.66
N LYS A 108 8.73 -9.70 -4.90
CA LYS A 108 9.56 -9.61 -6.12
C LYS A 108 9.68 -8.18 -6.66
N GLY A 109 8.95 -7.22 -6.10
CA GLY A 109 8.94 -5.83 -6.55
C GLY A 109 9.93 -4.95 -5.78
N HIS A 110 10.19 -3.78 -6.32
CA HIS A 110 11.07 -2.75 -5.74
C HIS A 110 10.31 -1.65 -5.00
N TRP A 111 8.99 -1.81 -4.80
CA TRP A 111 8.11 -0.84 -4.13
C TRP A 111 7.34 -1.46 -2.98
N LEU A 112 6.88 -0.61 -2.07
CA LEU A 112 5.85 -0.89 -1.08
C LEU A 112 4.62 -0.03 -1.36
N THR A 113 3.45 -0.60 -1.09
CA THR A 113 2.17 0.04 -1.30
C THR A 113 1.53 0.28 0.06
N LEU A 114 1.69 1.50 0.61
CA LEU A 114 1.15 1.87 1.91
C LEU A 114 -0.35 2.16 1.78
N TYR A 115 -1.15 1.67 2.72
CA TYR A 115 -2.55 2.06 2.81
C TYR A 115 -2.63 3.56 3.12
N ARG A 116 -3.42 4.29 2.34
CA ARG A 116 -3.52 5.76 2.43
C ARG A 116 -3.82 6.24 3.85
N ALA A 117 -4.74 5.54 4.54
CA ALA A 117 -5.12 5.85 5.92
C ALA A 117 -3.97 5.75 6.95
N ARG A 118 -2.78 5.27 6.55
CA ARG A 118 -1.59 5.18 7.41
C ARG A 118 -0.60 6.31 7.17
N VAL A 119 -0.74 7.01 6.05
CA VAL A 119 0.15 8.10 5.64
C VAL A 119 -0.51 9.44 6.02
N PRO A 120 0.13 10.27 6.87
CA PRO A 120 -0.42 11.57 7.27
C PRO A 120 -0.41 12.56 6.11
N GLU A 121 -1.21 13.62 6.22
CA GLU A 121 -1.17 14.76 5.31
C GLU A 121 0.15 15.56 5.47
N PRO A 122 0.61 16.23 4.42
CA PRO A 122 0.01 16.27 3.08
C PRO A 122 0.43 15.09 2.21
N VAL A 123 -0.52 14.53 1.47
CA VAL A 123 -0.29 13.50 0.45
C VAL A 123 -0.67 14.09 -0.92
N PRO A 124 0.09 13.79 -2.00
CA PRO A 124 -0.31 14.20 -3.33
C PRO A 124 -1.75 13.77 -3.66
N PRO A 125 -2.48 14.53 -4.47
CA PRO A 125 -3.83 14.13 -4.91
C PRO A 125 -3.83 12.74 -5.54
N LEU A 126 -5.00 12.06 -5.49
CA LEU A 126 -5.20 10.79 -6.19
C LEU A 126 -4.93 10.98 -7.69
N GLU A 127 -3.99 10.22 -8.23
CA GLU A 127 -3.56 10.39 -9.62
C GLU A 127 -4.36 9.49 -10.58
N MET A 128 -4.85 8.36 -10.09
CA MET A 128 -5.59 7.40 -10.92
C MET A 128 -6.29 6.32 -10.11
N ARG A 129 -7.32 5.72 -10.71
CA ARG A 129 -7.92 4.46 -10.29
C ARG A 129 -7.56 3.37 -11.27
N VAL A 130 -7.15 2.20 -10.77
CA VAL A 130 -6.72 1.06 -11.60
C VAL A 130 -7.55 -0.18 -11.31
N MET A 131 -7.61 -1.10 -12.28
CA MET A 131 -8.39 -2.34 -12.19
C MET A 131 -9.89 -2.09 -12.00
N THR A 132 -10.41 -1.00 -12.53
CA THR A 132 -11.80 -0.57 -12.33
C THR A 132 -12.83 -1.50 -13.03
N ALA A 133 -12.37 -2.36 -13.94
CA ALA A 133 -13.20 -3.44 -14.48
C ALA A 133 -13.69 -4.43 -13.39
N ASN A 134 -12.97 -4.53 -12.28
CA ASN A 134 -13.29 -5.42 -11.16
C ASN A 134 -14.08 -4.72 -10.04
N ARG A 135 -14.50 -3.45 -10.21
CA ARG A 135 -15.35 -2.77 -9.22
C ARG A 135 -16.66 -3.52 -9.02
N ARG A 136 -17.29 -3.32 -7.88
CA ARG A 136 -18.60 -3.91 -7.62
C ARG A 136 -19.61 -3.43 -8.68
N GLU A 137 -20.49 -4.31 -9.05
CA GLU A 137 -21.58 -3.98 -9.98
C GLU A 137 -22.44 -2.83 -9.43
N GLY A 138 -22.88 -1.93 -10.30
CA GLY A 138 -23.69 -0.76 -9.93
C GLY A 138 -22.92 0.39 -9.26
N VAL A 139 -21.63 0.23 -8.95
CA VAL A 139 -20.83 1.31 -8.35
C VAL A 139 -20.39 2.30 -9.42
N MET A 140 -20.78 3.56 -9.23
CA MET A 140 -20.31 4.70 -10.02
C MET A 140 -19.04 5.26 -9.41
N LEU A 141 -17.95 5.32 -10.19
CA LEU A 141 -16.69 5.89 -9.74
C LEU A 141 -16.64 7.40 -9.99
N PRO A 142 -16.06 8.18 -9.07
CA PRO A 142 -15.84 9.60 -9.28
C PRO A 142 -14.98 9.87 -10.52
N GLN A 143 -15.14 11.07 -11.11
CA GLN A 143 -14.42 11.52 -12.30
C GLN A 143 -13.30 12.51 -11.97
N ASP A 144 -12.94 12.63 -10.71
CA ASP A 144 -11.86 13.50 -10.18
C ASP A 144 -10.45 13.00 -10.53
N ALA A 145 -10.32 11.73 -10.89
CA ALA A 145 -9.09 11.13 -11.39
C ALA A 145 -9.40 10.12 -12.52
N PRO A 146 -8.44 9.86 -13.44
CA PRO A 146 -8.62 8.87 -14.51
C PRO A 146 -8.94 7.47 -13.98
N ASN A 147 -9.94 6.83 -14.58
CA ASN A 147 -10.40 5.48 -14.25
C ASN A 147 -9.91 4.49 -15.32
N TYR A 148 -9.00 3.57 -14.96
CA TYR A 148 -8.43 2.58 -15.88
C TYR A 148 -9.01 1.18 -15.60
N PRO A 149 -9.55 0.47 -16.61
CA PRO A 149 -10.11 -0.87 -16.42
C PRO A 149 -9.07 -1.91 -15.99
N ALA A 150 -7.80 -1.70 -16.34
CA ALA A 150 -6.64 -2.52 -15.97
C ALA A 150 -5.53 -1.65 -15.35
N HIS A 151 -4.32 -2.19 -15.19
CA HIS A 151 -3.16 -1.36 -14.89
C HIS A 151 -2.85 -0.43 -16.07
N SER A 152 -2.71 0.87 -15.79
CA SER A 152 -2.39 1.84 -16.85
C SER A 152 -0.90 1.80 -17.23
N GLY A 153 -0.59 2.11 -18.50
CA GLY A 153 0.79 2.29 -18.96
C GLY A 153 1.53 3.37 -18.15
N ARG A 154 0.81 4.45 -17.74
CA ARG A 154 1.36 5.50 -16.88
C ARG A 154 1.79 4.97 -15.51
N PHE A 155 0.99 4.08 -14.91
CA PHE A 155 1.34 3.43 -13.64
C PHE A 155 2.61 2.58 -13.79
N MET A 156 2.65 1.74 -14.82
CA MET A 156 3.81 0.87 -15.09
C MET A 156 5.07 1.67 -15.39
N TRP A 157 4.94 2.76 -16.14
CA TRP A 157 6.05 3.66 -16.44
C TRP A 157 6.64 4.32 -15.19
N LYS A 158 5.79 4.79 -14.27
CA LYS A 158 6.25 5.34 -12.98
C LYS A 158 7.01 4.30 -12.15
N LEU A 159 6.54 3.06 -12.10
CA LEU A 159 7.27 1.97 -11.45
C LEU A 159 8.62 1.71 -12.11
N LEU A 160 8.69 1.68 -13.44
CA LEU A 160 9.93 1.47 -14.18
C LEU A 160 10.95 2.58 -13.89
N LEU A 161 10.53 3.84 -13.93
CA LEU A 161 11.40 4.98 -13.60
C LEU A 161 11.92 4.91 -12.15
N ALA A 162 11.07 4.53 -11.21
CA ALA A 162 11.47 4.32 -9.83
C ALA A 162 12.50 3.20 -9.69
N TRP A 163 12.35 2.11 -10.45
CA TRP A 163 13.28 0.99 -10.48
C TRP A 163 14.62 1.37 -11.10
N ALA A 164 14.60 2.09 -12.21
CA ALA A 164 15.82 2.64 -12.83
C ALA A 164 16.58 3.56 -11.86
N ALA A 165 15.86 4.44 -11.13
CA ALA A 165 16.44 5.31 -10.11
C ALA A 165 17.02 4.55 -8.88
N MET A 166 16.72 3.26 -8.73
CA MET A 166 17.30 2.35 -7.73
C MET A 166 18.44 1.50 -8.32
N GLY A 167 18.89 1.77 -9.56
CA GLY A 167 19.85 0.93 -10.26
C GLY A 167 19.33 -0.48 -10.52
N PHE A 168 18.04 -0.63 -10.81
CA PHE A 168 17.34 -1.90 -11.03
C PHE A 168 17.45 -2.90 -9.87
N ARG A 169 17.60 -2.41 -8.65
CA ARG A 169 17.62 -3.24 -7.44
C ARG A 169 16.21 -3.41 -6.89
N ALA A 170 15.96 -4.56 -6.26
CA ALA A 170 14.73 -4.83 -5.53
C ALA A 170 15.10 -5.25 -4.10
N PRO A 171 15.36 -4.30 -3.19
CA PRO A 171 15.74 -4.61 -1.82
C PRO A 171 14.61 -5.37 -1.11
N LYS A 172 14.99 -6.18 -0.13
CA LYS A 172 14.02 -6.76 0.79
C LYS A 172 13.61 -5.68 1.80
N PHE A 173 12.34 -5.68 2.20
CA PHE A 173 11.91 -4.83 3.30
C PHE A 173 12.45 -5.40 4.61
N GLU A 174 13.27 -4.62 5.31
CA GLU A 174 13.84 -4.94 6.60
C GLU A 174 12.90 -4.45 7.72
N GLY A 175 12.80 -5.23 8.81
CA GLY A 175 12.01 -4.86 10.00
C GLY A 175 10.65 -5.54 10.14
N ALA A 176 10.27 -6.44 9.23
CA ALA A 176 9.17 -7.37 9.47
C ALA A 176 9.77 -8.77 9.69
N GLN A 177 9.85 -9.21 10.93
CA GLN A 177 9.86 -10.65 11.19
C GLN A 177 8.46 -11.15 10.80
N ALA A 178 8.35 -11.60 9.55
CA ALA A 178 7.10 -12.06 9.02
C ALA A 178 6.71 -13.36 9.75
N TYR A 179 5.88 -13.26 10.75
CA TYR A 179 5.07 -14.39 11.18
C TYR A 179 4.13 -14.69 10.02
N ASP A 180 4.45 -15.74 9.28
CA ASP A 180 3.57 -16.32 8.28
C ASP A 180 2.42 -16.97 9.05
N ILE A 181 1.28 -16.30 9.13
CA ILE A 181 0.08 -16.88 9.74
C ILE A 181 -0.40 -17.95 8.78
N ARG A 182 0.09 -19.16 9.01
CA ARG A 182 -0.55 -20.37 8.52
C ARG A 182 -1.74 -20.65 9.45
N ARG A 183 -2.91 -20.16 9.10
CA ARG A 183 -4.21 -20.76 9.45
C ARG A 183 -5.34 -20.08 8.68
#